data_55fe2325f5ece04076835d7802a9105b
#
_entry.id   55fe2325f5ece04076835d7802a9105b
#
_cell.length_a   1.000
_cell.length_b   1.000
_cell.length_c   1.000
_cell.angle_alpha   90.00
_cell.angle_beta   90.00
_cell.angle_gamma   90.00
#
_symmetry.space_group_name_H-M   'P 1'
#
loop_
_entity.id
_entity.type
_entity.pdbx_description
1 polymer ?
#
loop_
_entity_poly.entity_id
_entity_poly.type
_entity_poly.pdbx_seq_one_letter_code
_entity_poly.pdbx_strand_id
1 'polypeptide(L)' 'ALQAVVAEAQGKAKAAYTADSYANLETELAESVELLSRETLYKAAALEQVTHLTDAVQNLKAA' A
#
# COMPACT_ATOMS: atom_id res chain seq x y z
N ALA A 1 9.25 -6.75 -5.21
CA ALA A 1 7.98 -6.27 -5.71
C ALA A 1 7.13 -5.62 -4.61
N LEU A 2 6.51 -6.40 -3.71
CA LEU A 2 5.67 -5.82 -2.67
C LEU A 2 6.46 -4.89 -1.74
N GLN A 3 7.66 -5.27 -1.38
CA GLN A 3 8.49 -4.45 -0.49
C GLN A 3 8.77 -3.06 -1.08
N ALA A 4 9.03 -2.99 -2.38
CA ALA A 4 9.29 -1.71 -3.03
C ALA A 4 8.06 -0.81 -3.02
N VAL A 5 6.88 -1.38 -3.25
CA VAL A 5 5.62 -0.62 -3.23
C VAL A 5 5.29 -0.17 -1.81
N VAL A 6 5.55 -1.02 -0.81
CA VAL A 6 5.36 -0.66 0.59
C VAL A 6 6.26 0.53 0.96
N ALA A 7 7.52 0.48 0.56
CA ALA A 7 8.46 1.57 0.84
C ALA A 7 7.99 2.89 0.19
N GLU A 8 7.50 2.81 -1.05
CA GLU A 8 6.96 3.99 -1.73
C GLU A 8 5.76 4.55 -0.98
N ALA A 9 4.83 3.70 -0.58
CA ALA A 9 3.63 4.12 0.14
C ALA A 9 3.99 4.75 1.49
N GLN A 10 4.97 4.20 2.19
CA GLN A 10 5.41 4.74 3.48
C GLN A 10 6.06 6.12 3.35
N GLY A 11 6.54 6.45 2.16
CA GLY A 11 7.11 7.76 1.89
C GLY A 11 6.09 8.86 1.67
N LYS A 12 4.79 8.54 1.57
CA LYS A 12 3.75 9.53 1.34
C LYS A 12 3.39 10.26 2.65
N ALA A 13 3.32 11.59 2.59
CA ALA A 13 3.01 12.40 3.76
C ALA A 13 1.50 12.53 3.92
N LYS A 14 0.98 12.10 5.07
CA LYS A 14 -0.46 12.12 5.34
C LYS A 14 -1.07 13.51 5.16
N ALA A 15 -0.38 14.55 5.60
CA ALA A 15 -0.90 15.91 5.55
C ALA A 15 -1.05 16.45 4.12
N ALA A 16 -0.40 15.82 3.15
CA ALA A 16 -0.46 16.27 1.76
C ALA A 16 -1.69 15.74 1.00
N TYR A 17 -2.47 14.84 1.61
CA TYR A 17 -3.57 14.14 0.93
C TYR A 17 -4.87 14.25 1.72
N THR A 18 -6.00 13.99 1.03
CA THR A 18 -7.29 13.98 1.71
C THR A 18 -7.36 12.81 2.69
N ALA A 19 -8.13 12.97 3.77
CA ALA A 19 -8.26 11.94 4.79
C ALA A 19 -8.80 10.64 4.21
N ASP A 20 -9.79 10.72 3.33
CA ASP A 20 -10.42 9.53 2.74
C ASP A 20 -9.45 8.74 1.87
N SER A 21 -8.72 9.44 1.00
CA SER A 21 -7.77 8.76 0.10
C SER A 21 -6.62 8.16 0.88
N TYR A 22 -6.14 8.84 1.91
CA TYR A 22 -5.05 8.34 2.73
C TYR A 22 -5.48 7.18 3.61
N ALA A 23 -6.72 7.20 4.12
CA ALA A 23 -7.25 6.09 4.92
C ALA A 23 -7.28 4.79 4.11
N ASN A 24 -7.65 4.88 2.84
CA ASN A 24 -7.61 3.73 1.95
C ASN A 24 -6.18 3.20 1.79
N LEU A 25 -5.22 4.11 1.61
CA LEU A 25 -3.81 3.74 1.52
C LEU A 25 -3.33 3.06 2.82
N GLU A 26 -3.71 3.59 3.97
CA GLU A 26 -3.32 3.02 5.25
C GLU A 26 -3.82 1.59 5.42
N THR A 27 -5.06 1.32 5.00
CA THR A 27 -5.63 -0.03 5.06
C THR A 27 -4.84 -1.00 4.19
N GLU A 28 -4.58 -0.61 2.94
CA GLU A 28 -3.83 -1.47 2.02
C GLU A 28 -2.38 -1.64 2.47
N LEU A 29 -1.81 -0.59 3.04
CA LEU A 29 -0.44 -0.65 3.55
C LEU A 29 -0.31 -1.62 4.72
N ALA A 30 -1.27 -1.59 5.65
CA ALA A 30 -1.27 -2.52 6.79
C ALA A 30 -1.34 -3.97 6.33
N GLU A 31 -2.21 -4.27 5.35
CA GLU A 31 -2.31 -5.59 4.78
C GLU A 31 -1.01 -6.00 4.08
N SER A 32 -0.39 -5.06 3.38
CA SER A 32 0.86 -5.30 2.65
C SER A 32 2.01 -5.62 3.60
N VAL A 33 2.12 -4.89 4.70
CA VAL A 33 3.17 -5.14 5.70
C VAL A 33 2.99 -6.53 6.32
N GLU A 34 1.76 -6.94 6.59
CA GLU A 34 1.51 -8.27 7.10
C GLU A 34 1.89 -9.33 6.07
N LEU A 35 1.55 -9.14 4.81
CA LEU A 35 1.87 -10.09 3.75
C LEU A 35 3.38 -10.18 3.49
N LEU A 36 4.13 -9.11 3.75
CA LEU A 36 5.59 -9.15 3.57
C LEU A 36 6.24 -10.26 4.38
N SER A 37 5.76 -10.50 5.59
CA SER A 37 6.31 -11.56 6.45
C SER A 37 5.96 -12.95 5.93
N ARG A 38 5.00 -13.04 5.00
CA ARG A 38 4.50 -14.31 4.47
C ARG A 38 4.61 -14.41 2.96
N GLU A 39 5.40 -13.53 2.36
CA GLU A 39 5.50 -13.44 0.89
C GLU A 39 5.90 -14.77 0.26
N THR A 40 6.80 -15.51 0.89
CA THR A 40 7.26 -16.81 0.40
C THR A 40 6.13 -17.84 0.37
N LEU A 41 5.21 -17.79 1.35
CA LEU A 41 4.10 -18.73 1.46
C LEU A 41 2.90 -18.31 0.61
N TYR A 42 2.69 -17.04 0.44
CA TYR A 42 1.50 -16.50 -0.22
C TYR A 42 1.88 -15.60 -1.41
N LYS A 43 2.62 -16.17 -2.35
CA LYS A 43 3.09 -15.40 -3.52
C LYS A 43 1.96 -14.77 -4.32
N ALA A 44 0.88 -15.51 -4.55
CA ALA A 44 -0.25 -15.00 -5.32
C ALA A 44 -0.94 -13.83 -4.61
N ALA A 45 -1.12 -13.94 -3.29
CA ALA A 45 -1.70 -12.87 -2.50
C ALA A 45 -0.80 -11.65 -2.48
N ALA A 46 0.51 -11.85 -2.39
CA ALA A 46 1.46 -10.76 -2.42
C ALA A 46 1.43 -10.02 -3.76
N LEU A 47 1.32 -10.75 -4.87
CA LEU A 47 1.22 -10.14 -6.19
C LEU A 47 -0.06 -9.33 -6.35
N GLU A 48 -1.18 -9.84 -5.86
CA GLU A 48 -2.43 -9.10 -5.86
C GLU A 48 -2.32 -7.84 -5.01
N GLN A 49 -1.66 -7.94 -3.87
CA GLN A 49 -1.49 -6.81 -2.98
C GLN A 49 -0.62 -5.71 -3.58
N VAL A 50 0.37 -6.07 -4.41
CA VAL A 50 1.14 -5.08 -5.16
C VAL A 50 0.20 -4.20 -5.99
N THR A 51 -0.76 -4.83 -6.69
CA THR A 51 -1.74 -4.10 -7.49
C THR A 51 -2.63 -3.23 -6.60
N HIS A 52 -3.16 -3.79 -5.50
CA HIS A 52 -4.04 -3.04 -4.59
C HIS A 52 -3.34 -1.83 -3.99
N LEU A 53 -2.11 -2.02 -3.52
CA LEU A 53 -1.35 -0.94 -2.90
C LEU A 53 -0.95 0.11 -3.93
N THR A 54 -0.55 -0.31 -5.12
CA THR A 54 -0.23 0.60 -6.21
C THR A 54 -1.45 1.46 -6.56
N ASP A 55 -2.62 0.83 -6.67
CA ASP A 55 -3.85 1.56 -6.96
C ASP A 55 -4.18 2.57 -5.85
N ALA A 56 -3.98 2.18 -4.59
CA ALA A 56 -4.22 3.08 -3.47
C ALA A 56 -3.29 4.29 -3.51
N VAL A 57 -2.03 4.08 -3.88
CA VAL A 57 -1.07 5.18 -4.05
C VAL A 57 -1.51 6.11 -5.18
N GLN A 58 -1.92 5.53 -6.31
CA GLN A 58 -2.35 6.31 -7.48
C GLN A 58 -3.65 7.06 -7.23
N ASN A 59 -4.49 6.56 -6.33
CA ASN A 59 -5.76 7.18 -6.00
C ASN A 59 -5.66 8.23 -4.90
N LEU A 60 -4.47 8.48 -4.37
CA LEU A 60 -4.26 9.55 -3.41
C LEU A 60 -4.61 10.89 -4.05
N LYS A 61 -5.37 11.70 -3.31
CA LYS A 61 -5.79 13.02 -3.78
C LYS A 61 -5.16 14.10 -2.91
N ALA A 62 -4.61 15.11 -3.55
CA ALA A 62 -4.04 16.25 -2.82
C ALA A 62 -5.11 16.92 -1.95
N ALA A 63 -4.70 17.23 -0.74
CA ALA A 63 -5.59 17.88 0.22
C ALA A 63 -5.94 19.32 -0.21
#